data_2e5aa0c65183be0775d2b915e080a5a9
#
_entry.id   2e5aa0c65183be0775d2b915e080a5a9
#
_cell.length_a   1.000
_cell.length_b   1.000
_cell.length_c   1.000
_cell.angle_alpha   90.00
_cell.angle_beta   90.00
_cell.angle_gamma   90.00
#
_symmetry.space_group_name_H-M   'P 1'
#
loop_
_entity.id
_entity.type
_entity.pdbx_description
1 polymer ?
#
loop_
_entity_poly.entity_id
_entity_poly.type
_entity_poly.pdbx_seq_one_letter_code
_entity_poly.pdbx_strand_id
1 'polypeptide(L)'
;ITIIDTTAPVWITLTGSLDTTLECSDAAGLAAAQLLIPVASDNCDTDVSGIVEVTGAFVPGSCPEAGTFTNTWTVTDNCGNVSEVYTQVITIIDTTAPVWITLAGALDTTLECSDAAGLAAAQLLIPVASDNCDGVVTDVVEVSGTFVPGSCTEAGTYTNTWTVTDNCGNVSEVYTQVITIIDNTAPAWTTVAGALDITLECSDAAGIALAQAAIPIAT
;
A
#
# COMPACT_ATOMS: atom_id res chain seq x y z
N ILE A 1 -35.47 65.44 8.23
CA ILE A 1 -35.54 64.02 7.78
C ILE A 1 -34.27 63.32 8.26
N THR A 2 -34.43 62.25 9.02
CA THR A 2 -33.33 61.41 9.44
C THR A 2 -33.40 60.17 8.57
N ILE A 3 -32.27 59.79 7.90
CA ILE A 3 -32.10 58.58 7.14
C ILE A 3 -31.22 57.66 8.00
N ILE A 4 -31.65 56.45 8.21
CA ILE A 4 -30.93 55.45 8.98
C ILE A 4 -30.82 54.18 8.12
N ASP A 5 -29.74 53.43 8.32
CA ASP A 5 -29.57 52.08 7.79
C ASP A 5 -29.57 51.10 8.96
N THR A 6 -30.44 50.12 8.89
CA THR A 6 -30.59 49.04 9.88
C THR A 6 -30.59 47.65 9.24
N THR A 7 -30.25 47.59 7.95
CA THR A 7 -30.23 46.37 7.16
C THR A 7 -28.82 45.82 7.13
N ALA A 8 -28.66 44.59 7.53
CA ALA A 8 -27.36 43.94 7.46
C ALA A 8 -27.05 43.49 6.02
N PRO A 9 -25.75 43.45 5.62
CA PRO A 9 -25.33 42.89 4.33
C PRO A 9 -25.77 41.45 4.15
N VAL A 10 -26.06 41.10 2.92
CA VAL A 10 -26.46 39.74 2.52
C VAL A 10 -25.42 39.10 1.56
N TRP A 11 -25.19 37.83 1.70
CA TRP A 11 -24.27 37.11 0.83
C TRP A 11 -24.89 36.89 -0.53
N ILE A 12 -24.19 37.33 -1.62
CA ILE A 12 -24.52 37.01 -3.02
C ILE A 12 -24.03 35.61 -3.36
N THR A 13 -22.86 35.23 -2.81
CA THR A 13 -22.31 33.88 -2.98
C THR A 13 -23.28 32.91 -2.28
N LEU A 14 -23.75 31.91 -3.06
CA LEU A 14 -24.71 30.94 -2.56
C LEU A 14 -24.05 30.05 -1.50
N THR A 15 -24.79 29.73 -0.45
CA THR A 15 -24.34 28.77 0.58
C THR A 15 -23.92 27.43 -0.06
N GLY A 16 -22.77 26.93 0.36
CA GLY A 16 -22.19 25.67 -0.16
C GLY A 16 -21.49 25.77 -1.53
N SER A 17 -21.57 26.93 -2.23
CA SER A 17 -20.94 27.06 -3.56
C SER A 17 -19.40 27.15 -3.51
N LEU A 18 -18.84 27.42 -2.33
CA LEU A 18 -17.39 27.40 -2.07
C LEU A 18 -16.91 26.09 -1.44
N ASP A 19 -17.83 25.18 -1.11
CA ASP A 19 -17.47 23.87 -0.57
C ASP A 19 -16.80 23.02 -1.64
N THR A 20 -15.85 22.20 -1.21
CA THR A 20 -15.14 21.29 -2.12
C THR A 20 -14.69 20.03 -1.39
N THR A 21 -14.47 18.98 -2.17
CA THR A 21 -13.88 17.72 -1.70
C THR A 21 -12.61 17.47 -2.50
N LEU A 22 -11.50 17.20 -1.83
CA LEU A 22 -10.16 17.05 -2.39
C LEU A 22 -9.51 15.80 -1.84
N GLU A 23 -8.67 15.16 -2.66
CA GLU A 23 -7.74 14.15 -2.17
C GLU A 23 -6.69 14.80 -1.24
N CYS A 24 -6.25 14.10 -0.22
CA CYS A 24 -5.24 14.54 0.75
C CYS A 24 -3.92 14.97 0.08
N SER A 25 -3.60 14.39 -1.07
CA SER A 25 -2.42 14.73 -1.87
C SER A 25 -2.59 15.99 -2.73
N ASP A 26 -3.81 16.54 -2.88
CA ASP A 26 -4.07 17.74 -3.70
C ASP A 26 -3.80 19.04 -2.92
N ALA A 27 -2.55 19.28 -2.59
CA ALA A 27 -2.12 20.49 -1.90
C ALA A 27 -2.42 21.77 -2.70
N ALA A 28 -2.40 21.70 -4.03
CA ALA A 28 -2.70 22.85 -4.89
C ALA A 28 -4.19 23.20 -4.87
N GLY A 29 -5.06 22.19 -4.93
CA GLY A 29 -6.50 22.35 -4.79
C GLY A 29 -6.88 22.91 -3.41
N LEU A 30 -6.25 22.42 -2.33
CA LEU A 30 -6.46 22.94 -0.99
C LEU A 30 -6.07 24.43 -0.87
N ALA A 31 -4.88 24.79 -1.37
CA ALA A 31 -4.45 26.17 -1.36
C ALA A 31 -5.39 27.09 -2.16
N ALA A 32 -5.88 26.62 -3.32
CA ALA A 32 -6.85 27.38 -4.12
C ALA A 32 -8.20 27.54 -3.40
N ALA A 33 -8.70 26.48 -2.75
CA ALA A 33 -9.96 26.51 -2.01
C ALA A 33 -9.90 27.47 -0.81
N GLN A 34 -8.76 27.50 -0.10
CA GLN A 34 -8.54 28.40 1.04
C GLN A 34 -8.39 29.88 0.65
N LEU A 35 -8.19 30.20 -0.62
CA LEU A 35 -8.14 31.59 -1.10
C LEU A 35 -9.49 32.11 -1.56
N LEU A 36 -10.52 31.29 -1.57
CA LEU A 36 -11.86 31.73 -1.98
C LEU A 36 -12.50 32.62 -0.90
N ILE A 37 -13.09 33.73 -1.33
CA ILE A 37 -13.78 34.67 -0.45
C ILE A 37 -15.20 34.85 -0.99
N PRO A 38 -16.25 34.73 -0.15
CA PRO A 38 -17.62 35.00 -0.57
C PRO A 38 -17.87 36.47 -0.85
N VAL A 39 -18.82 36.77 -1.71
CA VAL A 39 -19.23 38.15 -2.07
C VAL A 39 -20.54 38.50 -1.37
N ALA A 40 -20.61 39.69 -0.83
CA ALA A 40 -21.81 40.23 -0.19
C ALA A 40 -22.29 41.52 -0.89
N SER A 41 -23.52 41.90 -0.62
CA SER A 41 -24.09 43.21 -1.01
C SER A 41 -24.95 43.74 0.10
N ASP A 42 -25.13 45.05 0.07
CA ASP A 42 -26.06 45.78 0.94
C ASP A 42 -26.98 46.68 0.12
N ASN A 43 -28.11 47.09 0.71
CA ASN A 43 -29.11 47.93 0.05
C ASN A 43 -28.76 49.44 0.09
N CYS A 44 -27.95 49.88 1.05
CA CYS A 44 -27.53 51.25 1.23
C CYS A 44 -26.05 51.47 0.92
N ASP A 45 -25.22 50.48 1.24
CA ASP A 45 -23.77 50.52 0.99
C ASP A 45 -23.40 49.90 -0.37
N THR A 46 -22.72 50.69 -1.19
CA THR A 46 -22.22 50.24 -2.48
C THR A 46 -20.92 49.46 -2.37
N ASP A 47 -20.24 49.51 -1.22
CA ASP A 47 -19.00 48.80 -0.93
C ASP A 47 -19.11 48.10 0.42
N VAL A 48 -19.20 46.80 0.42
CA VAL A 48 -19.22 45.93 1.60
C VAL A 48 -17.91 45.07 1.65
N SER A 49 -16.77 45.77 1.56
CA SER A 49 -15.44 45.15 1.51
C SER A 49 -14.90 44.74 2.89
N GLY A 50 -15.54 45.12 3.97
CA GLY A 50 -15.15 44.81 5.37
C GLY A 50 -15.38 43.36 5.76
N ILE A 51 -15.01 42.38 4.91
CA ILE A 51 -15.18 40.98 5.19
C ILE A 51 -14.12 40.52 6.21
N VAL A 52 -14.56 39.89 7.27
CA VAL A 52 -13.69 39.27 8.29
C VAL A 52 -13.78 37.77 8.16
N GLU A 53 -12.62 37.15 7.93
CA GLU A 53 -12.46 35.70 7.83
C GLU A 53 -11.99 35.11 9.16
N VAL A 54 -12.49 33.93 9.51
CA VAL A 54 -11.95 33.04 10.53
C VAL A 54 -11.64 31.71 9.85
N THR A 55 -10.36 31.47 9.61
CA THR A 55 -9.86 30.23 9.02
C THR A 55 -9.90 29.10 10.05
N GLY A 56 -10.57 28.02 9.74
CA GLY A 56 -10.65 26.84 10.60
C GLY A 56 -9.39 25.98 10.52
N ALA A 57 -9.04 25.36 11.64
CA ALA A 57 -7.99 24.33 11.65
C ALA A 57 -8.53 23.02 11.04
N PHE A 58 -7.60 22.18 10.58
CA PHE A 58 -7.96 20.83 10.14
C PHE A 58 -8.52 20.00 11.30
N VAL A 59 -9.66 19.40 11.08
CA VAL A 59 -10.31 18.47 12.02
C VAL A 59 -10.28 17.07 11.39
N PRO A 60 -9.47 16.14 11.94
CA PRO A 60 -9.41 14.77 11.42
C PRO A 60 -10.77 14.06 11.49
N GLY A 61 -11.03 13.22 10.49
CA GLY A 61 -12.24 12.41 10.36
C GLY A 61 -12.02 10.96 10.78
N SER A 62 -12.34 10.03 9.87
CA SER A 62 -12.21 8.57 10.10
C SER A 62 -10.77 8.08 10.10
N CYS A 63 -9.87 8.77 9.45
CA CYS A 63 -8.43 8.52 9.42
C CYS A 63 -7.67 9.84 9.52
N PRO A 64 -6.37 9.82 9.90
CA PRO A 64 -5.61 11.05 10.16
C PRO A 64 -5.48 11.99 8.95
N GLU A 65 -5.44 11.41 7.75
CA GLU A 65 -5.24 12.11 6.47
C GLU A 65 -6.54 12.67 5.88
N ALA A 66 -7.71 12.18 6.33
CA ALA A 66 -9.02 12.64 5.91
C ALA A 66 -9.72 13.45 7.02
N GLY A 67 -10.45 14.50 6.63
CA GLY A 67 -11.11 15.38 7.59
C GLY A 67 -11.67 16.62 6.93
N THR A 68 -11.81 17.71 7.71
CA THR A 68 -12.41 18.95 7.21
C THR A 68 -11.67 20.19 7.70
N PHE A 69 -11.66 21.22 6.84
CA PHE A 69 -11.45 22.61 7.24
C PHE A 69 -12.80 23.32 7.17
N THR A 70 -13.10 24.16 8.15
CA THR A 70 -14.33 24.98 8.15
C THR A 70 -13.94 26.43 8.28
N ASN A 71 -14.05 27.19 7.18
CA ASN A 71 -13.79 28.61 7.15
C ASN A 71 -15.13 29.37 7.30
N THR A 72 -15.12 30.52 8.00
CA THR A 72 -16.30 31.34 8.20
C THR A 72 -16.01 32.81 7.91
N TRP A 73 -16.99 33.53 7.40
CA TRP A 73 -16.92 34.95 7.12
C TRP A 73 -18.12 35.70 7.67
N THR A 74 -17.86 36.90 8.11
CA THR A 74 -18.87 37.95 8.39
C THR A 74 -18.46 39.22 7.69
N VAL A 75 -19.41 40.08 7.37
CA VAL A 75 -19.16 41.40 6.84
C VAL A 75 -20.01 42.41 7.58
N THR A 76 -19.46 43.60 7.85
CA THR A 76 -20.12 44.68 8.53
C THR A 76 -20.25 45.90 7.60
N ASP A 77 -21.43 46.49 7.50
CA ASP A 77 -21.64 47.71 6.73
C ASP A 77 -21.08 48.96 7.45
N ASN A 78 -21.17 50.11 6.80
CA ASN A 78 -20.70 51.40 7.37
C ASN A 78 -21.53 51.91 8.53
N CYS A 79 -22.73 51.36 8.72
CA CYS A 79 -23.64 51.69 9.83
C CYS A 79 -23.51 50.76 11.03
N GLY A 80 -22.72 49.70 10.91
CA GLY A 80 -22.42 48.73 11.97
C GLY A 80 -23.35 47.50 11.98
N ASN A 81 -24.17 47.29 10.94
CA ASN A 81 -24.98 46.09 10.85
C ASN A 81 -24.12 44.92 10.31
N VAL A 82 -24.21 43.76 10.95
CA VAL A 82 -23.38 42.58 10.67
C VAL A 82 -24.19 41.50 9.94
N SER A 83 -23.63 40.93 8.91
CA SER A 83 -24.25 39.83 8.14
C SER A 83 -24.42 38.55 8.97
N GLU A 84 -25.23 37.64 8.45
CA GLU A 84 -25.18 36.24 8.86
C GLU A 84 -23.81 35.66 8.53
N VAL A 85 -23.40 34.59 9.27
CA VAL A 85 -22.15 33.90 9.05
C VAL A 85 -22.23 33.10 7.75
N TYR A 86 -21.29 33.33 6.81
CA TYR A 86 -21.06 32.44 5.68
C TYR A 86 -20.10 31.36 6.09
N THR A 87 -20.36 30.12 5.70
CA THR A 87 -19.51 28.94 6.00
C THR A 87 -19.10 28.26 4.72
N GLN A 88 -17.82 27.93 4.64
CA GLN A 88 -17.24 27.01 3.64
C GLN A 88 -16.73 25.76 4.36
N VAL A 89 -16.99 24.60 3.78
CA VAL A 89 -16.43 23.32 4.21
C VAL A 89 -15.54 22.77 3.10
N ILE A 90 -14.26 22.58 3.41
CA ILE A 90 -13.31 21.87 2.56
C ILE A 90 -13.13 20.48 3.15
N THR A 91 -13.60 19.47 2.44
CA THR A 91 -13.49 18.06 2.84
C THR A 91 -12.24 17.45 2.20
N ILE A 92 -11.39 16.88 3.02
CA ILE A 92 -10.23 16.11 2.58
C ILE A 92 -10.56 14.63 2.71
N ILE A 93 -10.33 13.90 1.65
CA ILE A 93 -10.53 12.43 1.58
C ILE A 93 -9.24 11.77 1.16
N ASP A 94 -9.13 10.49 1.47
CA ASP A 94 -8.17 9.57 0.89
C ASP A 94 -8.93 8.36 0.36
N THR A 95 -8.92 8.22 -0.96
CA THR A 95 -9.57 7.12 -1.69
C THR A 95 -8.58 6.34 -2.54
N THR A 96 -7.29 6.66 -2.42
CA THR A 96 -6.22 6.06 -3.20
C THR A 96 -5.60 4.90 -2.44
N ALA A 97 -5.59 3.73 -3.04
CA ALA A 97 -4.95 2.56 -2.44
C ALA A 97 -3.42 2.63 -2.56
N PRO A 98 -2.67 2.07 -1.58
CA PRO A 98 -1.22 1.97 -1.65
C PRO A 98 -0.72 1.23 -2.89
N VAL A 99 0.43 1.64 -3.40
CA VAL A 99 1.10 1.02 -4.54
C VAL A 99 2.44 0.41 -4.12
N TRP A 100 2.79 -0.74 -4.73
CA TRP A 100 4.05 -1.39 -4.45
C TRP A 100 5.23 -0.65 -5.08
N ILE A 101 6.22 -0.26 -4.26
CA ILE A 101 7.51 0.28 -4.70
C ILE A 101 8.40 -0.87 -5.21
N THR A 102 8.31 -2.03 -4.52
CA THR A 102 9.01 -3.24 -4.97
C THR A 102 8.42 -3.69 -6.29
N LEU A 103 9.24 -3.77 -7.33
CA LEU A 103 8.80 -4.15 -8.66
C LEU A 103 8.31 -5.61 -8.67
N ALA A 104 7.29 -5.87 -9.48
CA ALA A 104 6.79 -7.24 -9.70
C ALA A 104 7.92 -8.17 -10.15
N GLY A 105 8.03 -9.36 -9.53
CA GLY A 105 9.09 -10.33 -9.76
C GLY A 105 10.45 -10.01 -9.12
N ALA A 106 10.62 -8.84 -8.47
CA ALA A 106 11.91 -8.50 -7.86
C ALA A 106 12.28 -9.40 -6.67
N LEU A 107 11.31 -10.06 -6.06
CA LEU A 107 11.52 -11.01 -4.97
C LEU A 107 11.50 -12.47 -5.45
N ASP A 108 11.28 -12.73 -6.73
CA ASP A 108 11.30 -14.06 -7.28
C ASP A 108 12.73 -14.63 -7.28
N THR A 109 12.84 -15.92 -7.04
CA THR A 109 14.14 -16.60 -7.06
C THR A 109 14.02 -18.06 -7.49
N THR A 110 15.14 -18.63 -7.94
CA THR A 110 15.27 -20.05 -8.25
C THR A 110 16.40 -20.64 -7.42
N LEU A 111 16.13 -21.73 -6.70
CA LEU A 111 17.04 -22.35 -5.75
C LEU A 111 17.14 -23.85 -6.01
N GLU A 112 18.31 -24.45 -5.74
CA GLU A 112 18.44 -25.90 -5.66
C GLU A 112 17.66 -26.45 -4.47
N CYS A 113 17.09 -27.64 -4.59
CA CYS A 113 16.32 -28.30 -3.52
C CYS A 113 17.13 -28.52 -2.23
N SER A 114 18.46 -28.56 -2.33
CA SER A 114 19.39 -28.67 -1.20
C SER A 114 19.71 -27.33 -0.50
N ASP A 115 19.32 -26.17 -1.08
CA ASP A 115 19.61 -24.83 -0.54
C ASP A 115 18.54 -24.38 0.48
N ALA A 116 18.49 -25.05 1.61
CA ALA A 116 17.56 -24.70 2.68
C ALA A 116 17.80 -23.28 3.24
N ALA A 117 19.05 -22.78 3.23
CA ALA A 117 19.37 -21.45 3.72
C ALA A 117 18.88 -20.37 2.77
N GLY A 118 19.03 -20.57 1.45
CA GLY A 118 18.49 -19.68 0.43
C GLY A 118 16.96 -19.63 0.48
N LEU A 119 16.29 -20.77 0.66
CA LEU A 119 14.84 -20.83 0.81
C LEU A 119 14.37 -20.04 2.04
N ALA A 120 15.00 -20.24 3.19
CA ALA A 120 14.66 -19.50 4.40
C ALA A 120 14.86 -17.98 4.23
N ALA A 121 15.93 -17.57 3.55
CA ALA A 121 16.18 -16.16 3.27
C ALA A 121 15.13 -15.57 2.30
N ALA A 122 14.76 -16.31 1.25
CA ALA A 122 13.75 -15.86 0.29
C ALA A 122 12.36 -15.71 0.92
N GLN A 123 11.99 -16.61 1.84
CA GLN A 123 10.72 -16.55 2.57
C GLN A 123 10.63 -15.42 3.61
N LEU A 124 11.74 -14.76 3.94
CA LEU A 124 11.76 -13.60 4.84
C LEU A 124 11.67 -12.26 4.10
N LEU A 125 11.66 -12.27 2.78
CA LEU A 125 11.56 -11.04 1.99
C LEU A 125 10.14 -10.50 2.06
N ILE A 126 10.02 -9.19 2.27
CA ILE A 126 8.75 -8.47 2.31
C ILE A 126 8.80 -7.33 1.28
N PRO A 127 7.81 -7.20 0.39
CA PRO A 127 7.75 -6.06 -0.53
C PRO A 127 7.45 -4.76 0.22
N VAL A 128 7.87 -3.63 -0.36
CA VAL A 128 7.65 -2.28 0.18
C VAL A 128 6.58 -1.59 -0.65
N ALA A 129 5.65 -0.91 0.01
CA ALA A 129 4.61 -0.10 -0.60
C ALA A 129 4.67 1.36 -0.14
N SER A 130 4.06 2.24 -0.91
CA SER A 130 3.81 3.63 -0.54
C SER A 130 2.42 4.05 -0.95
N ASP A 131 1.93 5.04 -0.24
CA ASP A 131 0.70 5.73 -0.53
C ASP A 131 0.93 7.23 -0.75
N ASN A 132 -0.01 7.91 -1.45
CA ASN A 132 0.08 9.35 -1.75
C ASN A 132 -0.18 10.26 -0.54
N CYS A 133 -0.83 9.72 0.50
CA CYS A 133 -1.20 10.44 1.73
C CYS A 133 -0.39 9.96 2.93
N ASP A 134 -0.21 8.65 3.07
CA ASP A 134 0.46 8.01 4.21
C ASP A 134 1.99 7.88 4.04
N GLY A 135 2.50 8.06 2.81
CA GLY A 135 3.91 7.82 2.51
C GLY A 135 4.22 6.31 2.49
N VAL A 136 5.19 5.85 3.30
CA VAL A 136 5.54 4.42 3.39
C VAL A 136 4.53 3.71 4.29
N VAL A 137 3.84 2.72 3.73
CA VAL A 137 2.82 1.93 4.45
C VAL A 137 3.44 0.60 4.90
N THR A 138 3.24 0.25 6.18
CA THR A 138 3.91 -0.89 6.84
C THR A 138 2.98 -2.02 7.26
N ASP A 139 1.67 -1.84 7.23
CA ASP A 139 0.68 -2.84 7.63
C ASP A 139 0.48 -3.90 6.54
N VAL A 140 1.59 -4.58 6.19
CA VAL A 140 1.62 -5.60 5.15
C VAL A 140 1.10 -6.91 5.70
N VAL A 141 0.10 -7.47 5.04
CA VAL A 141 -0.46 -8.80 5.35
C VAL A 141 0.06 -9.82 4.35
N GLU A 142 0.75 -10.84 4.87
CA GLU A 142 1.29 -11.94 4.08
C GLU A 142 0.38 -13.17 4.12
N VAL A 143 0.26 -13.83 2.97
CA VAL A 143 -0.25 -15.19 2.85
C VAL A 143 0.86 -16.05 2.26
N SER A 144 1.54 -16.81 3.12
CA SER A 144 2.61 -17.73 2.72
C SER A 144 2.03 -18.94 1.99
N GLY A 145 2.52 -19.20 0.79
CA GLY A 145 2.13 -20.35 0.00
C GLY A 145 2.76 -21.66 0.49
N THR A 146 2.05 -22.76 0.30
CA THR A 146 2.60 -24.11 0.50
C THR A 146 3.38 -24.56 -0.72
N PHE A 147 4.33 -25.48 -0.53
CA PHE A 147 5.05 -26.08 -1.64
C PHE A 147 4.11 -26.83 -2.59
N VAL A 148 4.20 -26.52 -3.86
CA VAL A 148 3.47 -27.21 -4.93
C VAL A 148 4.48 -27.96 -5.77
N PRO A 149 4.51 -29.32 -5.70
CA PRO A 149 5.44 -30.14 -6.47
C PRO A 149 5.23 -29.98 -7.99
N GLY A 150 6.33 -30.01 -8.72
CA GLY A 150 6.33 -30.03 -10.19
C GLY A 150 6.38 -31.44 -10.76
N SER A 151 7.29 -31.66 -11.74
CA SER A 151 7.45 -32.95 -12.40
C SER A 151 8.18 -34.01 -11.53
N CYS A 152 8.94 -33.56 -10.53
CA CYS A 152 9.54 -34.39 -9.49
C CYS A 152 9.15 -33.83 -8.11
N THR A 153 9.19 -34.70 -7.09
CA THR A 153 8.69 -34.37 -5.75
C THR A 153 9.53 -33.33 -5.02
N GLU A 154 10.80 -33.20 -5.38
CA GLU A 154 11.78 -32.31 -4.78
C GLU A 154 11.84 -30.94 -5.49
N ALA A 155 11.28 -30.83 -6.72
CA ALA A 155 11.21 -29.60 -7.49
C ALA A 155 9.79 -29.09 -7.60
N GLY A 156 9.60 -27.78 -7.54
CA GLY A 156 8.27 -27.17 -7.54
C GLY A 156 8.32 -25.68 -7.22
N THR A 157 7.24 -25.15 -6.65
CA THR A 157 7.15 -23.71 -6.35
C THR A 157 6.51 -23.45 -5.02
N TYR A 158 6.93 -22.34 -4.37
CA TYR A 158 6.16 -21.61 -3.35
C TYR A 158 5.64 -20.33 -4.01
N THR A 159 4.42 -19.95 -3.69
CA THR A 159 3.83 -18.68 -4.14
C THR A 159 3.36 -17.91 -2.93
N ASN A 160 4.08 -16.89 -2.54
CA ASN A 160 3.71 -16.00 -1.44
C ASN A 160 2.99 -14.78 -2.01
N THR A 161 2.02 -14.26 -1.27
CA THR A 161 1.26 -13.08 -1.67
C THR A 161 1.16 -12.09 -0.53
N TRP A 162 1.11 -10.79 -0.85
CA TRP A 162 0.96 -9.71 0.11
C TRP A 162 -0.09 -8.72 -0.36
N THR A 163 -0.81 -8.16 0.62
CA THR A 163 -1.60 -6.95 0.49
C THR A 163 -1.19 -5.98 1.59
N VAL A 164 -1.44 -4.70 1.39
CA VAL A 164 -1.22 -3.66 2.39
C VAL A 164 -2.42 -2.74 2.40
N THR A 165 -2.78 -2.25 3.57
CA THR A 165 -3.91 -1.33 3.77
C THR A 165 -3.37 -0.04 4.37
N ASP A 166 -3.83 1.12 3.85
CA ASP A 166 -3.51 2.44 4.41
C ASP A 166 -4.32 2.74 5.67
N ASN A 167 -4.07 3.91 6.28
CA ASN A 167 -4.78 4.35 7.49
C ASN A 167 -6.27 4.66 7.24
N CYS A 168 -6.68 4.88 5.98
CA CYS A 168 -8.04 5.18 5.58
C CYS A 168 -8.83 3.94 5.14
N GLY A 169 -8.16 2.78 5.05
CA GLY A 169 -8.78 1.49 4.74
C GLY A 169 -8.76 1.10 3.28
N ASN A 170 -8.01 1.82 2.41
CA ASN A 170 -7.85 1.43 1.01
C ASN A 170 -6.80 0.31 0.92
N VAL A 171 -7.07 -0.73 0.14
CA VAL A 171 -6.24 -1.95 0.04
C VAL A 171 -5.53 -1.99 -1.30
N SER A 172 -4.23 -2.28 -1.27
CA SER A 172 -3.40 -2.43 -2.46
C SER A 172 -3.83 -3.59 -3.37
N GLU A 173 -3.34 -3.58 -4.61
CA GLU A 173 -3.28 -4.79 -5.43
C GLU A 173 -2.40 -5.85 -4.76
N VAL A 174 -2.65 -7.12 -5.10
CA VAL A 174 -1.87 -8.25 -4.55
C VAL A 174 -0.46 -8.24 -5.14
N TYR A 175 0.57 -8.22 -4.29
CA TYR A 175 1.94 -8.53 -4.70
C TYR A 175 2.17 -10.03 -4.62
N THR A 176 2.88 -10.59 -5.60
CA THR A 176 3.18 -12.02 -5.67
C THR A 176 4.68 -12.25 -5.79
N GLN A 177 5.21 -13.18 -4.99
CA GLN A 177 6.55 -13.74 -5.12
C GLN A 177 6.44 -15.21 -5.51
N VAL A 178 7.26 -15.66 -6.44
CA VAL A 178 7.43 -17.06 -6.81
C VAL A 178 8.83 -17.52 -6.46
N ILE A 179 8.95 -18.51 -5.56
CA ILE A 179 10.20 -19.20 -5.26
C ILE A 179 10.17 -20.55 -6.00
N THR A 180 11.01 -20.70 -7.00
CA THR A 180 11.14 -21.93 -7.79
C THR A 180 12.23 -22.81 -7.21
N ILE A 181 11.89 -24.04 -6.86
CA ILE A 181 12.83 -25.06 -6.41
C ILE A 181 13.12 -25.99 -7.59
N ILE A 182 14.39 -26.18 -7.87
CA ILE A 182 14.87 -27.08 -8.91
C ILE A 182 15.78 -28.16 -8.31
N ASP A 183 15.90 -29.29 -8.99
CA ASP A 183 16.91 -30.29 -8.74
C ASP A 183 17.67 -30.55 -10.05
N ASN A 184 18.88 -30.03 -10.11
CA ASN A 184 19.81 -30.20 -11.23
C ASN A 184 20.99 -31.10 -10.85
N THR A 185 20.97 -31.69 -9.66
CA THR A 185 22.09 -32.51 -9.15
C THR A 185 21.86 -33.97 -9.47
N ALA A 186 22.71 -34.51 -10.31
CA ALA A 186 22.66 -35.94 -10.60
C ALA A 186 23.08 -36.78 -9.38
N PRO A 187 22.44 -37.92 -9.14
CA PRO A 187 22.85 -38.84 -8.09
C PRO A 187 24.32 -39.23 -8.17
N ALA A 188 25.01 -39.25 -7.06
CA ALA A 188 26.42 -39.67 -6.96
C ALA A 188 26.56 -41.04 -6.28
N TRP A 189 27.47 -41.84 -6.79
CA TRP A 189 27.77 -43.09 -6.15
C TRP A 189 28.50 -42.89 -4.82
N THR A 190 27.93 -43.39 -3.73
CA THR A 190 28.60 -43.48 -2.42
C THR A 190 29.45 -44.71 -2.27
N THR A 191 29.15 -45.79 -3.03
CA THR A 191 30.01 -46.94 -3.12
C THR A 191 31.28 -46.58 -3.88
N VAL A 192 32.42 -46.65 -3.20
CA VAL A 192 33.73 -46.35 -3.79
C VAL A 192 34.02 -47.34 -4.91
N ALA A 193 34.61 -46.85 -5.99
CA ALA A 193 35.01 -47.72 -7.12
C ALA A 193 35.95 -48.83 -6.63
N GLY A 194 35.64 -50.07 -6.99
CA GLY A 194 36.36 -51.25 -6.53
C GLY A 194 35.92 -51.84 -5.17
N ALA A 195 35.00 -51.14 -4.44
CA ALA A 195 34.53 -51.67 -3.13
C ALA A 195 33.71 -52.96 -3.25
N LEU A 196 33.17 -53.21 -4.42
CA LEU A 196 32.43 -54.46 -4.73
C LEU A 196 33.28 -55.52 -5.46
N ASP A 197 34.54 -55.18 -5.77
CA ASP A 197 35.45 -56.14 -6.41
C ASP A 197 35.85 -57.23 -5.41
N ILE A 198 35.73 -58.46 -5.81
CA ILE A 198 36.07 -59.63 -5.01
C ILE A 198 36.76 -60.70 -5.87
N THR A 199 37.72 -61.37 -5.28
CA THR A 199 38.39 -62.55 -5.92
C THR A 199 37.91 -63.79 -5.19
N LEU A 200 37.34 -64.74 -5.93
CA LEU A 200 36.77 -65.98 -5.42
C LEU A 200 37.33 -67.20 -6.12
N GLU A 201 37.41 -68.33 -5.43
CA GLU A 201 37.65 -69.61 -6.06
C GLU A 201 36.47 -70.03 -6.92
N CYS A 202 36.73 -70.65 -8.05
CA CYS A 202 35.70 -71.08 -9.02
C CYS A 202 34.71 -72.14 -8.43
N SER A 203 35.08 -72.77 -7.32
CA SER A 203 34.23 -73.68 -6.56
C SER A 203 33.35 -73.06 -5.50
N ASP A 204 33.51 -71.74 -5.19
CA ASP A 204 32.71 -71.03 -4.19
C ASP A 204 31.44 -70.48 -4.84
N ALA A 205 30.50 -71.37 -5.11
CA ALA A 205 29.23 -71.01 -5.72
C ALA A 205 28.39 -69.99 -4.84
N ALA A 206 28.52 -70.09 -3.51
CA ALA A 206 27.80 -69.18 -2.60
C ALA A 206 28.40 -67.78 -2.62
N GLY A 207 29.74 -67.68 -2.60
CA GLY A 207 30.44 -66.39 -2.68
C GLY A 207 30.19 -65.70 -4.03
N ILE A 208 30.16 -66.43 -5.12
CA ILE A 208 29.86 -65.93 -6.49
C ILE A 208 28.44 -65.37 -6.50
N ALA A 209 27.44 -66.07 -5.93
CA ALA A 209 26.07 -65.60 -5.88
C ALA A 209 25.92 -64.32 -5.05
N LEU A 210 26.62 -64.19 -3.92
CA LEU A 210 26.63 -62.96 -3.08
C LEU A 210 27.29 -61.79 -3.80
N ALA A 211 28.42 -62.04 -4.49
CA ALA A 211 29.09 -60.97 -5.24
C ALA A 211 28.25 -60.45 -6.41
N GLN A 212 27.52 -61.32 -7.10
CA GLN A 212 26.60 -60.96 -8.17
C GLN A 212 25.36 -60.23 -7.68
N ALA A 213 24.98 -60.42 -6.43
CA ALA A 213 23.84 -59.71 -5.80
C ALA A 213 24.22 -58.35 -5.17
N ALA A 214 25.51 -58.05 -5.06
CA ALA A 214 25.99 -56.78 -4.52
C ALA A 214 25.64 -55.63 -5.50
N ILE A 215 24.96 -54.62 -4.93
CA ILE A 215 24.48 -53.44 -5.68
C ILE A 215 25.18 -52.20 -5.14
N PRO A 216 25.74 -51.32 -6.01
CA PRO A 216 26.27 -50.04 -5.54
C PRO A 216 25.16 -49.14 -5.03
N ILE A 217 25.48 -48.27 -4.06
CA ILE A 217 24.56 -47.33 -3.46
C ILE A 217 24.86 -45.94 -4.00
N ALA A 218 23.82 -45.21 -4.39
CA ALA A 218 23.87 -43.82 -4.78
C ALA A 218 23.04 -42.94 -3.81
N THR A 219 23.39 -41.66 -3.71
CA THR A 219 22.65 -40.61 -2.99
C THR A 219 22.40 -39.42 -3.89
#